data_4b2df21e368329d7f21555a43564ad15
#
_entry.id   4b2df21e368329d7f21555a43564ad15
#
_cell.length_a   1.000
_cell.length_b   1.000
_cell.length_c   1.000
_cell.angle_alpha   90.00
_cell.angle_beta   90.00
_cell.angle_gamma   90.00
#
_symmetry.space_group_name_H-M   'P 1'
#
loop_
_entity.id
_entity.type
_entity.pdbx_description
1 polymer ?
#
loop_
_entity_poly.entity_id
_entity_poly.type
_entity_poly.pdbx_seq_one_letter_code
_entity_poly.pdbx_strand_id
1 'polypeptide(L)'
;MTQKCIFKKNCSGKIIKTVTNYSLKINNKEIVVPDVEILKCDTCGEEMFPYKSAEKIEAYKNYSGRFIIRANPLLHKKLIEKAKKDHRSLNQEVTHILTNQLELV
;
A
#
# COMPACT_ATOMS: atom_id res chain seq x y z
N MET A 1 21.20 5.35 7.82
CA MET A 1 21.69 6.36 8.75
C MET A 1 20.62 6.73 9.77
N THR A 2 20.99 6.73 11.03
CA THR A 2 20.10 7.19 12.08
C THR A 2 20.18 8.72 12.16
N GLN A 3 19.00 9.34 12.25
CA GLN A 3 18.86 10.78 12.34
C GLN A 3 18.46 11.16 13.75
N LYS A 4 18.93 12.32 14.23
CA LYS A 4 18.49 12.82 15.53
C LYS A 4 16.99 13.15 15.51
N CYS A 5 16.33 12.96 16.66
CA CYS A 5 14.94 13.30 16.81
C CYS A 5 14.70 14.78 16.54
N ILE A 6 13.73 15.05 15.65
CA ILE A 6 13.32 16.42 15.30
C ILE A 6 11.94 16.77 15.85
N PHE A 7 11.30 15.82 16.52
CA PHE A 7 9.92 15.99 17.00
C PHE A 7 9.83 16.86 18.25
N LYS A 8 10.84 16.78 19.11
CA LYS A 8 10.89 17.55 20.36
C LYS A 8 12.26 18.19 20.54
N LYS A 9 12.24 19.44 21.01
CA LYS A 9 13.44 20.26 21.18
C LYS A 9 14.52 19.61 22.07
N ASN A 10 14.10 18.91 23.12
CA ASN A 10 15.02 18.38 24.13
C ASN A 10 15.14 16.85 24.06
N CYS A 11 14.73 16.25 22.97
CA CYS A 11 14.87 14.82 22.79
C CYS A 11 16.22 14.48 22.18
N SER A 12 16.98 13.63 22.87
CA SER A 12 18.26 13.13 22.38
C SER A 12 18.14 11.78 21.67
N GLY A 13 16.93 11.34 21.40
CA GLY A 13 16.67 10.08 20.72
C GLY A 13 17.05 10.08 19.26
N LYS A 14 17.04 8.91 18.68
CA LYS A 14 17.34 8.70 17.26
C LYS A 14 16.07 8.28 16.51
N ILE A 15 15.96 8.72 15.28
CA ILE A 15 14.86 8.32 14.41
C ILE A 15 15.21 7.01 13.74
N ILE A 16 14.36 6.00 13.94
CA ILE A 16 14.53 4.66 13.39
C ILE A 16 13.46 4.42 12.34
N LYS A 17 13.88 3.91 11.20
CA LYS A 17 12.98 3.53 10.12
C LYS A 17 12.46 2.12 10.37
N THR A 18 11.13 1.97 10.40
CA THR A 18 10.48 0.69 10.66
C THR A 18 9.42 0.44 9.59
N VAL A 19 9.30 -0.81 9.14
CA VAL A 19 8.23 -1.22 8.22
C VAL A 19 7.28 -2.12 8.99
N THR A 20 6.00 -1.75 9.00
CA THR A 20 4.99 -2.48 9.74
C THR A 20 3.64 -2.42 9.02
N ASN A 21 2.70 -3.26 9.46
CA ASN A 21 1.32 -3.18 9.00
C ASN A 21 0.60 -2.14 9.85
N TYR A 22 0.04 -1.14 9.20
CA TYR A 22 -0.65 -0.04 9.87
C TYR A 22 -2.16 -0.26 9.84
N SER A 23 -2.77 -0.31 11.04
CA SER A 23 -4.21 -0.50 11.17
C SER A 23 -4.89 0.82 11.49
N LEU A 24 -6.01 1.07 10.82
CA LEU A 24 -6.83 2.26 11.11
C LEU A 24 -8.31 1.88 11.03
N LYS A 25 -9.15 2.63 11.73
CA LYS A 25 -10.59 2.45 11.72
C LYS A 25 -11.27 3.58 10.95
N ILE A 26 -12.09 3.21 9.97
CA ILE A 26 -12.91 4.15 9.22
C ILE A 26 -14.33 3.60 9.21
N ASN A 27 -15.29 4.40 9.71
CA ASN A 27 -16.70 4.03 9.76
C ASN A 27 -16.94 2.64 10.40
N ASN A 28 -16.28 2.39 11.53
CA ASN A 28 -16.33 1.13 12.28
C ASN A 28 -15.75 -0.08 11.57
N LYS A 29 -15.03 0.14 10.46
CA LYS A 29 -14.30 -0.93 9.75
C LYS A 29 -12.82 -0.77 9.99
N GLU A 30 -12.16 -1.86 10.33
CA GLU A 30 -10.72 -1.89 10.47
C GLU A 30 -10.08 -2.12 9.10
N ILE A 31 -9.17 -1.23 8.73
CA ILE A 31 -8.41 -1.33 7.48
C ILE A 31 -6.95 -1.53 7.85
N VAL A 32 -6.32 -2.56 7.28
CA VAL A 32 -4.90 -2.82 7.48
C VAL A 32 -4.14 -2.45 6.22
N VAL A 33 -3.20 -1.52 6.35
CA VAL A 33 -2.31 -1.13 5.25
C VAL A 33 -1.00 -1.87 5.45
N PRO A 34 -0.64 -2.80 4.55
CA PRO A 34 0.56 -3.60 4.71
C PRO A 34 1.82 -2.83 4.34
N ASP A 35 2.92 -3.21 4.94
CA ASP A 35 4.27 -2.71 4.61
C ASP A 35 4.36 -1.19 4.58
N VAL A 36 3.90 -0.55 5.66
CA VAL A 36 4.00 0.90 5.81
C VAL A 36 5.31 1.26 6.49
N GLU A 37 6.08 2.12 5.84
CA GLU A 37 7.32 2.63 6.38
C GLU A 37 7.01 3.79 7.32
N ILE A 38 7.49 3.69 8.56
CA ILE A 38 7.28 4.68 9.61
C ILE A 38 8.63 5.12 10.16
N LEU A 39 8.79 6.41 10.37
CA LEU A 39 9.94 6.96 11.09
C LEU A 39 9.54 7.21 12.54
N LYS A 40 10.20 6.55 13.46
CA LYS A 40 9.86 6.61 14.87
C LYS A 40 11.09 6.97 15.71
N CYS A 41 10.90 7.86 16.68
CA CYS A 41 11.95 8.15 17.65
C CYS A 41 12.01 7.04 18.70
N ASP A 42 13.21 6.55 18.99
CA ASP A 42 13.43 5.48 19.96
C ASP A 42 13.23 5.92 21.41
N THR A 43 13.23 7.22 21.67
CA THR A 43 13.15 7.78 23.02
C THR A 43 11.78 8.38 23.35
N CYS A 44 11.29 9.32 22.51
CA CYS A 44 10.01 9.98 22.79
C CYS A 44 8.81 9.25 22.20
N GLY A 45 9.02 8.27 21.34
CA GLY A 45 7.95 7.49 20.75
C GLY A 45 7.15 8.18 19.66
N GLU A 46 7.52 9.41 19.30
CA GLU A 46 6.82 10.13 18.23
C GLU A 46 7.04 9.46 16.88
N GLU A 47 6.02 9.48 16.05
CA GLU A 47 6.05 8.84 14.74
C GLU A 47 5.82 9.85 13.63
N MET A 48 6.45 9.62 12.49
CA MET A 48 6.24 10.41 11.29
C MET A 48 6.11 9.49 10.09
N PHE A 49 5.18 9.81 9.21
CA PHE A 49 4.98 9.06 7.98
C PHE A 49 5.66 9.77 6.82
N PRO A 50 6.60 9.11 6.11
CA PRO A 50 7.13 9.65 4.87
C PRO A 50 6.00 9.87 3.85
N TYR A 51 6.22 10.74 2.88
CA TYR A 51 5.21 11.08 1.88
C TYR A 51 4.61 9.84 1.20
N LYS A 52 5.43 8.88 0.82
CA LYS A 52 4.97 7.65 0.18
C LYS A 52 4.06 6.82 1.08
N SER A 53 4.37 6.77 2.37
CA SER A 53 3.56 6.04 3.34
C SER A 53 2.21 6.73 3.56
N ALA A 54 2.22 8.06 3.68
CA ALA A 54 1.00 8.84 3.81
C ALA A 54 0.11 8.68 2.57
N GLU A 55 0.69 8.71 1.39
CA GLU A 55 -0.02 8.49 0.13
C GLU A 55 -0.65 7.10 0.06
N LYS A 56 0.09 6.08 0.49
CA LYS A 56 -0.41 4.70 0.53
C LYS A 56 -1.59 4.56 1.49
N ILE A 57 -1.47 5.13 2.69
CA ILE A 57 -2.55 5.11 3.69
C ILE A 57 -3.79 5.83 3.13
N GLU A 58 -3.60 6.98 2.50
CA GLU A 58 -4.70 7.74 1.91
C GLU A 58 -5.41 6.95 0.82
N ALA A 59 -4.67 6.23 -0.02
CA ALA A 59 -5.26 5.39 -1.05
C ALA A 59 -6.12 4.27 -0.44
N TYR A 60 -5.65 3.65 0.63
CA TYR A 60 -6.42 2.60 1.31
C TYR A 60 -7.67 3.14 1.99
N LYS A 61 -7.66 4.42 2.41
CA LYS A 61 -8.85 5.07 2.96
C LYS A 61 -9.90 5.34 1.89
N ASN A 62 -9.48 5.79 0.71
CA ASN A 62 -10.37 6.31 -0.31
C ASN A 62 -10.78 5.29 -1.37
N TYR A 63 -10.02 4.21 -1.54
CA TYR A 63 -10.24 3.23 -2.58
C TYR A 63 -10.32 1.83 -1.99
N SER A 64 -11.41 1.11 -2.29
CA SER A 64 -11.64 -0.23 -1.75
C SER A 64 -10.76 -1.30 -2.40
N GLY A 65 -10.22 -1.02 -3.57
CA GLY A 65 -9.58 -2.02 -4.39
C GLY A 65 -10.55 -2.89 -5.17
N ARG A 66 -11.85 -2.61 -5.05
CA ARG A 66 -12.88 -3.32 -5.80
C ARG A 66 -13.53 -2.39 -6.81
N PHE A 67 -13.60 -2.85 -8.05
CA PHE A 67 -14.34 -2.14 -9.09
C PHE A 67 -14.79 -3.15 -10.15
N ILE A 68 -15.83 -2.80 -10.86
CA ILE A 68 -16.43 -3.68 -11.87
C ILE A 68 -16.18 -3.09 -13.24
N ILE A 69 -15.63 -3.93 -14.12
CA ILE A 69 -15.41 -3.58 -15.52
C ILE A 69 -16.26 -4.51 -16.38
N ARG A 70 -16.96 -3.93 -17.33
CA ARG A 70 -17.67 -4.71 -18.36
C ARG A 70 -16.80 -4.75 -19.60
N ALA A 71 -16.34 -5.94 -19.95
CA ALA A 71 -15.53 -6.17 -21.13
C ALA A 71 -16.39 -6.87 -22.19
N ASN A 72 -16.00 -6.74 -23.46
CA ASN A 72 -16.70 -7.52 -24.48
C ASN A 72 -16.33 -9.01 -24.34
N PRO A 73 -17.19 -9.92 -24.84
CA PRO A 73 -16.95 -11.35 -24.65
C PRO A 73 -15.64 -11.87 -25.22
N LEU A 74 -15.17 -11.32 -26.32
CA LEU A 74 -13.89 -11.75 -26.92
C LEU A 74 -12.71 -11.39 -26.04
N LEU A 75 -12.73 -10.20 -25.45
CA LEU A 75 -11.67 -9.78 -24.52
C LEU A 75 -11.70 -10.66 -23.27
N HIS A 76 -12.89 -10.91 -22.73
CA HIS A 76 -13.04 -11.78 -21.55
C HIS A 76 -12.47 -13.17 -21.80
N LYS A 77 -12.78 -13.75 -22.97
CA LYS A 77 -12.26 -15.06 -23.37
C LYS A 77 -10.73 -15.06 -23.43
N LYS A 78 -10.16 -14.05 -24.07
CA LYS A 78 -8.69 -13.95 -24.21
C LYS A 78 -8.00 -13.79 -22.86
N LEU A 79 -8.60 -13.05 -21.95
CA LEU A 79 -8.07 -12.89 -20.60
C LEU A 79 -8.05 -14.22 -19.84
N ILE A 80 -9.12 -15.00 -19.96
CA ILE A 80 -9.19 -16.32 -19.32
C ILE A 80 -8.14 -17.27 -19.90
N GLU A 81 -8.01 -17.29 -21.22
CA GLU A 81 -7.03 -18.13 -21.89
C GLU A 81 -5.60 -17.77 -21.48
N LYS A 82 -5.30 -16.47 -21.42
CA LYS A 82 -3.99 -15.99 -20.99
C LYS A 82 -3.72 -16.31 -19.53
N ALA A 83 -4.70 -16.15 -18.67
CA ALA A 83 -4.56 -16.48 -17.25
C ALA A 83 -4.23 -17.95 -17.05
N LYS A 84 -4.91 -18.84 -17.78
CA LYS A 84 -4.64 -20.29 -17.73
C LYS A 84 -3.23 -20.60 -18.21
N LYS A 85 -2.79 -19.97 -19.28
CA LYS A 85 -1.44 -20.13 -19.82
C LYS A 85 -0.39 -19.70 -18.83
N ASP A 86 -0.62 -18.64 -18.09
CA ASP A 86 0.30 -18.10 -17.08
C ASP A 86 0.11 -18.70 -15.70
N HIS A 87 -0.79 -19.68 -15.56
CA HIS A 87 -1.13 -20.34 -14.29
C HIS A 87 -1.58 -19.34 -13.22
N ARG A 88 -2.40 -18.37 -13.61
CA ARG A 88 -2.95 -17.35 -12.74
C ARG A 88 -4.47 -17.37 -12.76
N SER A 89 -5.09 -16.85 -11.70
CA SER A 89 -6.51 -16.56 -11.74
C SER A 89 -6.78 -15.39 -12.68
N LEU A 90 -8.02 -15.25 -13.13
CA LEU A 90 -8.41 -14.10 -13.97
C LEU A 90 -8.08 -12.79 -13.28
N ASN A 91 -8.40 -12.67 -12.00
CA ASN A 91 -8.13 -11.45 -11.23
C ASN A 91 -6.63 -11.14 -11.16
N GLN A 92 -5.81 -12.16 -10.93
CA GLN A 92 -4.36 -12.00 -10.89
C GLN A 92 -3.79 -11.55 -12.24
N GLU A 93 -4.30 -12.14 -13.32
CA GLU A 93 -3.84 -11.79 -14.67
C GLU A 93 -4.19 -10.35 -15.03
N VAL A 94 -5.44 -9.94 -14.76
CA VAL A 94 -5.88 -8.57 -15.01
C VAL A 94 -5.06 -7.59 -14.18
N THR A 95 -4.85 -7.89 -12.91
CA THR A 95 -4.03 -7.05 -12.03
C THR A 95 -2.61 -6.91 -12.55
N HIS A 96 -2.01 -8.01 -13.00
CA HIS A 96 -0.66 -8.01 -13.56
C HIS A 96 -0.55 -7.12 -14.81
N ILE A 97 -1.50 -7.27 -15.73
CA ILE A 97 -1.51 -6.49 -16.98
C ILE A 97 -1.66 -5.00 -16.68
N LEU A 98 -2.61 -4.64 -15.82
CA LEU A 98 -2.87 -3.25 -15.47
C LEU A 98 -1.69 -2.63 -14.72
N THR A 99 -1.10 -3.37 -13.81
CA THR A 99 0.08 -2.90 -13.07
C THR A 99 1.23 -2.56 -14.01
N ASN A 100 1.50 -3.45 -14.97
CA ASN A 100 2.57 -3.23 -15.95
C ASN A 100 2.25 -2.05 -16.88
N GLN A 101 1.01 -1.94 -17.32
CA GLN A 101 0.60 -0.87 -18.24
C GLN A 101 0.64 0.50 -17.58
N LEU A 102 0.30 0.57 -16.30
CA LEU A 102 0.31 1.82 -15.53
C LEU A 102 1.65 2.10 -14.86
N GLU A 103 2.62 1.22 -15.06
CA GLU A 103 3.97 1.34 -14.48
C GLU A 103 3.98 1.48 -12.97
N LEU A 104 3.05 0.80 -12.31
CA LEU A 104 3.01 0.74 -10.86
C LEU A 104 3.99 -0.32 -10.35
N VAL A 105 4.85 0.11 -9.46
CA VAL A 105 5.87 -0.77 -8.86
C VAL A 105 5.55 -1.05 -7.41
#